data_f75e6460ff153970db1a5b2cd08a5b37
#
_entry.id   f75e6460ff153970db1a5b2cd08a5b37
#
_cell.length_a   1.000
_cell.length_b   1.000
_cell.length_c   1.000
_cell.angle_alpha   90.00
_cell.angle_beta   90.00
_cell.angle_gamma   90.00
#
_symmetry.space_group_name_H-M   'P 1'
#
loop_
_entity.id
_entity.type
_entity.pdbx_description
1 polymer ?
#
loop_
_entity_poly.entity_id
_entity_poly.type
_entity_poly.pdbx_seq_one_letter_code
_entity_poly.pdbx_strand_id
1 'polypeptide(L)'
;MSNLGKIITPIEGFQYSVNIAYDIYDDKKIRSYIPSNSSLQIIEDILASTDNKSTDRARILTGSYGKGKSHLILYILALLAGREKALFSTAIEKAKIENPDLAKNICDYLDSGKRLLPVIVNANSLDIKSTLLQSLNSALQQANLANIMPSTFFDAAVSKILAWKNDFPETYKAFEKKIGQSGESFVLALKDYDQSRYDLFVKIYPSLTSGSEFNPLAGSDVISVYESVIDELKSLGYNGIFVVYDEFGKFLEGSVDKSSAMDIKLIQDFAEKCNRSGLKQLHIMLISHKSIENYIGKLDKNKVDAWKAVSNRFKSISINNDESEIYDMVATVLNRDKKLFEKYVDQHSEQFDALKKVIERDHSFTALNDENVEDFALRCYPLHP
;
A
#
# COMPACT_ATOMS: atom_id res chain seq x y z
N MET A 1 31.27 -31.87 -17.88
CA MET A 1 30.44 -31.24 -16.83
C MET A 1 29.32 -30.46 -17.51
N SER A 2 28.07 -30.93 -17.41
CA SER A 2 26.92 -30.18 -17.89
C SER A 2 26.85 -28.88 -17.09
N ASN A 3 26.85 -27.75 -17.79
CA ASN A 3 26.83 -26.45 -17.15
C ASN A 3 25.39 -26.22 -16.62
N LEU A 4 25.14 -26.59 -15.38
CA LEU A 4 23.85 -26.47 -14.68
C LEU A 4 23.24 -25.09 -14.89
N GLY A 5 24.06 -24.03 -14.97
CA GLY A 5 23.61 -22.68 -15.26
C GLY A 5 22.98 -22.46 -16.64
N LYS A 6 23.06 -23.44 -17.56
CA LYS A 6 22.30 -23.44 -18.82
C LYS A 6 20.96 -24.15 -18.72
N ILE A 7 20.79 -25.01 -17.69
CA ILE A 7 19.57 -25.79 -17.47
C ILE A 7 18.65 -25.11 -16.49
N ILE A 8 19.23 -24.45 -15.48
CA ILE A 8 18.51 -23.80 -14.38
C ILE A 8 18.99 -22.35 -14.28
N THR A 9 18.08 -21.41 -14.38
CA THR A 9 18.35 -19.96 -14.23
C THR A 9 17.33 -19.37 -13.26
N PRO A 10 17.70 -18.39 -12.43
CA PRO A 10 16.70 -17.69 -11.64
C PRO A 10 15.81 -16.84 -12.56
N ILE A 11 14.53 -16.72 -12.20
CA ILE A 11 13.61 -15.78 -12.87
C ILE A 11 14.13 -14.35 -12.66
N GLU A 12 14.20 -13.58 -13.75
CA GLU A 12 14.57 -12.16 -13.68
C GLU A 12 13.58 -11.38 -12.78
N GLY A 13 14.12 -10.50 -11.93
CA GLY A 13 13.30 -9.61 -11.09
C GLY A 13 12.99 -10.11 -9.68
N PHE A 14 13.32 -11.35 -9.33
CA PHE A 14 13.08 -11.89 -8.00
C PHE A 14 13.85 -11.17 -6.88
N GLN A 15 15.00 -10.60 -7.17
CA GLN A 15 15.90 -9.97 -6.17
C GLN A 15 15.64 -8.47 -5.94
N TYR A 16 14.66 -7.87 -6.58
CA TYR A 16 14.43 -6.44 -6.44
C TYR A 16 13.81 -6.09 -5.09
N SER A 17 14.47 -5.19 -4.36
CA SER A 17 13.83 -4.51 -3.24
C SER A 17 12.63 -3.71 -3.73
N VAL A 18 11.50 -3.83 -3.04
CA VAL A 18 10.27 -3.11 -3.36
C VAL A 18 10.09 -1.95 -2.40
N ASN A 19 9.95 -0.75 -2.98
CA ASN A 19 9.47 0.44 -2.29
C ASN A 19 8.10 0.82 -2.88
N ILE A 20 7.04 0.67 -2.09
CA ILE A 20 5.66 0.80 -2.56
C ILE A 20 5.44 2.17 -3.23
N ALA A 21 5.98 3.25 -2.65
CA ALA A 21 5.75 4.61 -3.14
C ALA A 21 6.41 4.88 -4.51
N TYR A 22 7.58 4.30 -4.77
CA TYR A 22 8.29 4.49 -6.03
C TYR A 22 7.87 3.49 -7.10
N ASP A 23 7.48 2.29 -6.68
CA ASP A 23 7.30 1.14 -7.57
C ASP A 23 5.83 0.92 -7.98
N ILE A 24 4.90 1.74 -7.49
CA ILE A 24 3.45 1.56 -7.73
C ILE A 24 3.09 1.52 -9.23
N TYR A 25 3.91 2.12 -10.09
CA TYR A 25 3.72 2.13 -11.54
C TYR A 25 4.71 1.25 -12.30
N ASP A 26 5.57 0.48 -11.60
CA ASP A 26 6.55 -0.42 -12.22
C ASP A 26 5.93 -1.79 -12.55
N ASP A 27 5.51 -1.97 -13.81
CA ASP A 27 4.90 -3.21 -14.30
C ASP A 27 5.79 -4.45 -14.12
N LYS A 28 7.12 -4.29 -14.21
CA LYS A 28 8.05 -5.41 -14.06
C LYS A 28 8.01 -5.94 -12.62
N LYS A 29 8.00 -5.04 -11.64
CA LYS A 29 7.92 -5.42 -10.23
C LYS A 29 6.56 -6.02 -9.87
N ILE A 30 5.47 -5.47 -10.40
CA ILE A 30 4.13 -6.02 -10.21
C ILE A 30 4.06 -7.44 -10.79
N ARG A 31 4.52 -7.63 -12.02
CA ARG A 31 4.49 -8.93 -12.72
C ARG A 31 5.40 -9.97 -12.07
N SER A 32 6.51 -9.56 -11.43
CA SER A 32 7.45 -10.46 -10.77
C SER A 32 6.95 -10.99 -9.41
N TYR A 33 5.78 -10.57 -8.95
CA TYR A 33 5.20 -11.06 -7.72
C TYR A 33 4.81 -12.54 -7.83
N ILE A 34 5.31 -13.35 -6.91
CA ILE A 34 4.99 -14.78 -6.82
C ILE A 34 4.02 -14.96 -5.63
N PRO A 35 2.74 -15.24 -5.88
CA PRO A 35 1.77 -15.42 -4.82
C PRO A 35 1.97 -16.74 -4.08
N SER A 36 1.94 -16.70 -2.74
CA SER A 36 1.78 -17.87 -1.87
C SER A 36 0.30 -18.12 -1.59
N ASN A 37 -0.06 -19.27 -1.02
CA ASN A 37 -1.45 -19.57 -0.65
C ASN A 37 -1.96 -18.60 0.41
N SER A 38 -1.13 -18.27 1.41
CA SER A 38 -1.46 -17.25 2.41
C SER A 38 -1.66 -15.87 1.79
N SER A 39 -0.88 -15.50 0.78
CA SER A 39 -1.08 -14.23 0.08
C SER A 39 -2.33 -14.20 -0.79
N LEU A 40 -2.72 -15.33 -1.39
CA LEU A 40 -3.99 -15.44 -2.13
C LEU A 40 -5.20 -15.23 -1.20
N GLN A 41 -5.17 -15.78 0.02
CA GLN A 41 -6.21 -15.55 1.02
C GLN A 41 -6.32 -14.06 1.41
N ILE A 42 -5.18 -13.35 1.52
CA ILE A 42 -5.17 -11.91 1.81
C ILE A 42 -5.76 -11.13 0.63
N ILE A 43 -5.42 -11.49 -0.61
CA ILE A 43 -6.00 -10.88 -1.82
C ILE A 43 -7.51 -11.09 -1.84
N GLU A 44 -7.99 -12.30 -1.54
CA GLU A 44 -9.42 -12.62 -1.46
C GLU A 44 -10.16 -11.75 -0.43
N ASP A 45 -9.61 -11.66 0.79
CA ASP A 45 -10.18 -10.84 1.87
C ASP A 45 -10.25 -9.36 1.49
N ILE A 46 -9.22 -8.84 0.82
CA ILE A 46 -9.19 -7.45 0.39
C ILE A 46 -10.18 -7.21 -0.75
N LEU A 47 -10.26 -8.10 -1.73
CA LEU A 47 -11.26 -8.00 -2.81
C LEU A 47 -12.68 -8.05 -2.26
N ALA A 48 -12.96 -8.94 -1.31
CA ALA A 48 -14.27 -9.01 -0.65
C ALA A 48 -14.66 -7.69 0.03
N SER A 49 -13.66 -6.93 0.53
CA SER A 49 -13.93 -5.62 1.14
C SER A 49 -14.34 -4.53 0.16
N THR A 50 -14.16 -4.75 -1.14
CA THR A 50 -14.64 -3.82 -2.17
C THR A 50 -16.14 -3.92 -2.43
N ASP A 51 -16.83 -4.87 -1.76
CA ASP A 51 -18.29 -4.88 -1.73
C ASP A 51 -18.82 -3.67 -0.93
N ASN A 52 -19.89 -3.06 -1.43
CA ASN A 52 -20.45 -1.85 -0.83
C ASN A 52 -21.03 -2.07 0.58
N LYS A 53 -21.32 -3.31 0.95
CA LYS A 53 -21.85 -3.69 2.26
C LYS A 53 -20.75 -4.08 3.24
N SER A 54 -19.51 -4.20 2.79
CA SER A 54 -18.40 -4.58 3.65
C SER A 54 -18.15 -3.54 4.73
N THR A 55 -17.87 -4.01 5.93
CA THR A 55 -17.45 -3.22 7.10
C THR A 55 -16.00 -3.46 7.47
N ASP A 56 -15.27 -4.27 6.70
CA ASP A 56 -13.88 -4.66 6.96
C ASP A 56 -12.92 -3.91 6.03
N ARG A 57 -12.82 -2.58 6.19
CA ARG A 57 -12.00 -1.72 5.33
C ARG A 57 -10.81 -1.08 6.04
N ALA A 58 -10.72 -1.23 7.36
CA ALA A 58 -9.56 -0.87 8.15
C ALA A 58 -8.80 -2.14 8.55
N ARG A 59 -7.51 -2.24 8.17
CA ARG A 59 -6.70 -3.45 8.37
C ARG A 59 -5.32 -3.13 8.91
N ILE A 60 -4.76 -4.06 9.68
CA ILE A 60 -3.35 -4.07 10.07
C ILE A 60 -2.72 -5.33 9.50
N LEU A 61 -1.71 -5.15 8.65
CA LEU A 61 -0.90 -6.24 8.12
C LEU A 61 0.37 -6.38 8.95
N THR A 62 0.52 -7.53 9.61
CA THR A 62 1.70 -7.84 10.42
C THR A 62 2.52 -8.97 9.79
N GLY A 63 3.82 -8.96 10.07
CA GLY A 63 4.75 -10.01 9.63
C GLY A 63 6.19 -9.55 9.75
N SER A 64 7.12 -10.48 10.00
CA SER A 64 8.55 -10.16 10.14
C SER A 64 9.15 -9.57 8.87
N TYR A 65 10.37 -9.01 8.99
CA TYR A 65 11.13 -8.52 7.84
C TYR A 65 11.39 -9.65 6.83
N GLY A 66 11.45 -9.29 5.53
CA GLY A 66 11.76 -10.24 4.46
C GLY A 66 10.61 -11.17 4.04
N LYS A 67 9.43 -11.09 4.66
CA LYS A 67 8.26 -11.92 4.33
C LYS A 67 7.45 -11.45 3.09
N GLY A 68 8.00 -10.54 2.29
CA GLY A 68 7.34 -10.09 1.05
C GLY A 68 6.16 -9.13 1.22
N LYS A 69 5.92 -8.56 2.41
CA LYS A 69 4.79 -7.64 2.67
C LYS A 69 4.67 -6.52 1.64
N SER A 70 5.75 -5.77 1.43
CA SER A 70 5.74 -4.61 0.52
C SER A 70 5.43 -5.02 -0.92
N HIS A 71 5.91 -6.19 -1.37
CA HIS A 71 5.62 -6.71 -2.70
C HIS A 71 4.16 -7.15 -2.85
N LEU A 72 3.62 -7.86 -1.84
CA LEU A 72 2.20 -8.20 -1.79
C LEU A 72 1.32 -6.94 -1.85
N ILE A 73 1.65 -5.91 -1.07
CA ILE A 73 0.86 -4.68 -1.04
C ILE A 73 0.97 -3.92 -2.37
N LEU A 74 2.16 -3.84 -2.97
CA LEU A 74 2.35 -3.28 -4.31
C LEU A 74 1.43 -3.97 -5.32
N TYR A 75 1.40 -5.30 -5.30
CA TYR A 75 0.56 -6.12 -6.16
C TYR A 75 -0.94 -5.86 -5.93
N ILE A 76 -1.38 -5.83 -4.67
CA ILE A 76 -2.78 -5.53 -4.30
C ILE A 76 -3.18 -4.13 -4.74
N LEU A 77 -2.33 -3.12 -4.52
CA LEU A 77 -2.62 -1.75 -4.93
C LEU A 77 -2.76 -1.63 -6.45
N ALA A 78 -1.90 -2.32 -7.21
CA ALA A 78 -2.01 -2.37 -8.66
C ALA A 78 -3.33 -3.04 -9.11
N LEU A 79 -3.72 -4.14 -8.45
CA LEU A 79 -4.99 -4.83 -8.71
C LEU A 79 -6.19 -3.91 -8.43
N LEU A 80 -6.21 -3.27 -7.27
CA LEU A 80 -7.30 -2.37 -6.88
C LEU A 80 -7.35 -1.09 -7.69
N ALA A 81 -6.22 -0.64 -8.24
CA ALA A 81 -6.16 0.47 -9.18
C ALA A 81 -6.68 0.10 -10.59
N GLY A 82 -7.07 -1.15 -10.83
CA GLY A 82 -7.59 -1.61 -12.11
C GLY A 82 -6.54 -1.61 -13.22
N ARG A 83 -5.28 -1.99 -12.90
CA ARG A 83 -4.20 -2.11 -13.88
C ARG A 83 -4.47 -3.26 -14.86
N GLU A 84 -3.70 -3.35 -15.93
CA GLU A 84 -3.85 -4.35 -16.98
C GLU A 84 -3.87 -5.80 -16.47
N LYS A 85 -4.87 -6.58 -16.87
CA LYS A 85 -5.09 -7.95 -16.42
C LYS A 85 -3.88 -8.86 -16.63
N ALA A 86 -3.07 -8.60 -17.66
CA ALA A 86 -1.86 -9.35 -17.95
C ALA A 86 -0.79 -9.29 -16.84
N LEU A 87 -0.83 -8.26 -15.99
CA LEU A 87 0.07 -8.14 -14.83
C LEU A 87 -0.22 -9.18 -13.74
N PHE A 88 -1.44 -9.70 -13.71
CA PHE A 88 -1.96 -10.58 -12.66
C PHE A 88 -2.05 -12.04 -13.09
N SER A 89 -1.52 -12.40 -14.25
CA SER A 89 -1.62 -13.76 -14.84
C SER A 89 -1.13 -14.85 -13.89
N THR A 90 0.02 -14.67 -13.25
CA THR A 90 0.62 -15.65 -12.32
C THR A 90 -0.30 -15.97 -11.14
N ALA A 91 -0.91 -14.94 -10.52
CA ALA A 91 -1.83 -15.17 -9.41
C ALA A 91 -3.16 -15.77 -9.89
N ILE A 92 -3.66 -15.34 -11.05
CA ILE A 92 -4.88 -15.90 -11.63
C ILE A 92 -4.68 -17.40 -11.95
N GLU A 93 -3.55 -17.78 -12.52
CA GLU A 93 -3.23 -19.18 -12.84
C GLU A 93 -3.09 -20.02 -11.57
N LYS A 94 -2.37 -19.52 -10.55
CA LYS A 94 -2.26 -20.22 -9.28
C LYS A 94 -3.63 -20.31 -8.58
N ALA A 95 -4.40 -19.23 -8.55
CA ALA A 95 -5.72 -19.23 -7.96
C ALA A 95 -6.69 -20.18 -8.68
N LYS A 96 -6.58 -20.38 -10.00
CA LYS A 96 -7.42 -21.38 -10.72
C LYS A 96 -7.23 -22.80 -10.18
N ILE A 97 -6.05 -23.10 -9.65
CA ILE A 97 -5.73 -24.43 -9.08
C ILE A 97 -6.19 -24.51 -7.63
N GLU A 98 -5.84 -23.50 -6.82
CA GLU A 98 -6.04 -23.52 -5.37
C GLU A 98 -7.43 -23.03 -4.92
N ASN A 99 -7.96 -22.00 -5.60
CA ASN A 99 -9.23 -21.35 -5.28
C ASN A 99 -9.85 -20.75 -6.56
N PRO A 100 -10.59 -21.56 -7.36
CA PRO A 100 -11.19 -21.10 -8.62
C PRO A 100 -12.12 -19.90 -8.47
N ASP A 101 -12.81 -19.77 -7.34
CA ASP A 101 -13.69 -18.62 -7.07
C ASP A 101 -12.90 -17.33 -6.92
N LEU A 102 -11.73 -17.38 -6.28
CA LEU A 102 -10.82 -16.23 -6.21
C LEU A 102 -10.32 -15.84 -7.61
N ALA A 103 -9.94 -16.81 -8.44
CA ALA A 103 -9.50 -16.52 -9.82
C ALA A 103 -10.60 -15.79 -10.60
N LYS A 104 -11.86 -16.23 -10.45
CA LYS A 104 -13.01 -15.56 -11.03
C LYS A 104 -13.19 -14.15 -10.46
N ASN A 105 -13.15 -14.00 -9.12
CA ASN A 105 -13.31 -12.70 -8.46
C ASN A 105 -12.27 -11.68 -8.89
N ILE A 106 -11.01 -12.08 -9.07
CA ILE A 106 -9.94 -11.22 -9.61
C ILE A 106 -10.30 -10.77 -11.02
N CYS A 107 -10.70 -11.71 -11.90
CA CYS A 107 -11.08 -11.38 -13.26
C CYS A 107 -12.30 -10.45 -13.29
N ASP A 108 -13.35 -10.76 -12.55
CA ASP A 108 -14.58 -9.97 -12.48
C ASP A 108 -14.30 -8.55 -11.97
N TYR A 109 -13.41 -8.39 -10.98
CA TYR A 109 -13.02 -7.08 -10.48
C TYR A 109 -12.33 -6.25 -11.57
N LEU A 110 -11.33 -6.82 -12.26
CA LEU A 110 -10.59 -6.15 -13.33
C LEU A 110 -11.49 -5.82 -14.53
N ASP A 111 -12.38 -6.73 -14.90
CA ASP A 111 -13.29 -6.57 -16.06
C ASP A 111 -14.45 -5.59 -15.72
N SER A 112 -14.75 -5.36 -14.44
CA SER A 112 -15.80 -4.42 -13.99
C SER A 112 -15.48 -2.94 -14.20
N GLY A 113 -14.22 -2.60 -14.45
CA GLY A 113 -13.73 -1.22 -14.50
C GLY A 113 -13.69 -0.51 -13.14
N LYS A 114 -13.99 -1.21 -12.05
CA LYS A 114 -13.85 -0.67 -10.68
C LYS A 114 -12.39 -0.38 -10.39
N ARG A 115 -12.13 0.77 -9.73
CA ARG A 115 -10.78 1.12 -9.31
C ARG A 115 -10.78 2.00 -8.06
N LEU A 116 -9.78 1.80 -7.23
CA LEU A 116 -9.49 2.62 -6.06
C LEU A 116 -8.20 3.40 -6.31
N LEU A 117 -8.15 4.66 -5.89
CA LEU A 117 -6.93 5.46 -5.94
C LEU A 117 -5.98 5.00 -4.82
N PRO A 118 -4.76 4.52 -5.12
CA PRO A 118 -3.77 4.22 -4.10
C PRO A 118 -3.22 5.49 -3.47
N VAL A 119 -3.21 5.57 -2.14
CA VAL A 119 -2.57 6.64 -1.37
C VAL A 119 -1.55 6.02 -0.45
N ILE A 120 -0.26 6.33 -0.66
CA ILE A 120 0.83 5.73 0.10
C ILE A 120 1.35 6.75 1.10
N VAL A 121 1.25 6.39 2.39
CA VAL A 121 1.69 7.20 3.53
C VAL A 121 3.06 6.72 3.95
N ASN A 122 4.07 7.58 3.83
CA ASN A 122 5.42 7.32 4.32
C ASN A 122 5.61 7.98 5.70
N ALA A 123 6.16 7.24 6.65
CA ALA A 123 6.34 7.68 8.05
C ALA A 123 7.50 8.67 8.22
N ASN A 124 7.45 9.82 7.56
CA ASN A 124 8.53 10.83 7.63
C ASN A 124 8.24 11.99 8.61
N SER A 125 7.04 12.06 9.18
CA SER A 125 6.59 13.15 10.05
C SER A 125 5.92 12.62 11.31
N LEU A 126 6.06 13.36 12.41
CA LEU A 126 5.38 13.07 13.68
C LEU A 126 3.89 13.48 13.67
N ASP A 127 3.49 14.34 12.74
CA ASP A 127 2.11 14.81 12.59
C ASP A 127 1.36 13.94 11.57
N ILE A 128 0.51 13.06 12.09
CA ILE A 128 -0.32 12.13 11.30
C ILE A 128 -1.27 12.88 10.37
N LYS A 129 -1.85 13.98 10.85
CA LYS A 129 -2.79 14.78 10.08
C LYS A 129 -2.15 15.31 8.80
N SER A 130 -1.04 16.02 8.94
CA SER A 130 -0.29 16.57 7.80
C SER A 130 0.21 15.48 6.88
N THR A 131 0.66 14.35 7.45
CA THR A 131 1.16 13.22 6.66
C THR A 131 0.07 12.59 5.77
N LEU A 132 -1.12 12.33 6.31
CA LEU A 132 -2.25 11.79 5.54
C LEU A 132 -2.65 12.72 4.39
N LEU A 133 -2.71 14.02 4.67
CA LEU A 133 -3.15 15.01 3.67
C LEU A 133 -2.11 15.25 2.58
N GLN A 134 -0.81 15.29 2.95
CA GLN A 134 0.28 15.37 1.97
C GLN A 134 0.33 14.11 1.08
N SER A 135 0.10 12.94 1.66
CA SER A 135 0.06 11.69 0.91
C SER A 135 -1.10 11.65 -0.10
N LEU A 136 -2.27 12.16 0.30
CA LEU A 136 -3.42 12.30 -0.61
C LEU A 136 -3.08 13.22 -1.78
N ASN A 137 -2.51 14.40 -1.49
CA ASN A 137 -2.11 15.34 -2.54
C ASN A 137 -1.07 14.72 -3.49
N SER A 138 -0.06 14.05 -2.95
CA SER A 138 0.96 13.36 -3.76
C SER A 138 0.34 12.28 -4.66
N ALA A 139 -0.63 11.51 -4.15
CA ALA A 139 -1.33 10.49 -4.93
C ALA A 139 -2.16 11.10 -6.07
N LEU A 140 -2.84 12.21 -5.84
CA LEU A 140 -3.58 12.94 -6.87
C LEU A 140 -2.64 13.47 -7.96
N GLN A 141 -1.50 14.03 -7.60
CA GLN A 141 -0.49 14.48 -8.55
C GLN A 141 0.07 13.34 -9.40
N GLN A 142 0.45 12.22 -8.77
CA GLN A 142 0.97 11.04 -9.47
C GLN A 142 -0.05 10.41 -10.43
N ALA A 143 -1.32 10.48 -10.08
CA ALA A 143 -2.42 10.01 -10.95
C ALA A 143 -2.82 11.02 -12.05
N ASN A 144 -2.13 12.17 -12.17
CA ASN A 144 -2.50 13.30 -13.05
C ASN A 144 -3.91 13.84 -12.74
N LEU A 145 -4.30 13.83 -11.46
CA LEU A 145 -5.59 14.29 -10.95
C LEU A 145 -5.42 15.55 -10.08
N ALA A 146 -4.37 16.33 -10.29
CA ALA A 146 -4.08 17.53 -9.51
C ALA A 146 -5.19 18.60 -9.57
N ASN A 147 -6.02 18.56 -10.61
CA ASN A 147 -7.21 19.40 -10.75
C ASN A 147 -8.37 19.02 -9.82
N ILE A 148 -8.28 17.88 -9.15
CA ILE A 148 -9.23 17.42 -8.10
C ILE A 148 -8.73 17.84 -6.71
N MET A 149 -7.91 18.85 -6.63
CA MET A 149 -7.54 19.39 -5.32
C MET A 149 -8.81 19.75 -4.56
N PRO A 150 -8.95 19.29 -3.30
CA PRO A 150 -10.13 19.62 -2.53
C PRO A 150 -10.40 21.12 -2.57
N SER A 151 -11.64 21.52 -2.79
CA SER A 151 -12.07 22.91 -2.69
C SER A 151 -11.52 23.59 -1.42
N THR A 152 -11.33 22.79 -0.36
CA THR A 152 -10.72 23.21 0.91
C THR A 152 -9.33 23.83 0.78
N PHE A 153 -8.50 23.42 -0.20
CA PHE A 153 -7.18 24.03 -0.40
C PHE A 153 -7.29 25.43 -0.98
N PHE A 154 -8.17 25.59 -1.96
CA PHE A 154 -8.47 26.89 -2.56
C PHE A 154 -9.17 27.79 -1.54
N ASP A 155 -10.12 27.25 -0.78
CA ASP A 155 -10.82 27.98 0.28
C ASP A 155 -9.88 28.44 1.40
N ALA A 156 -8.88 27.62 1.76
CA ALA A 156 -7.86 28.00 2.73
C ALA A 156 -6.98 29.17 2.21
N ALA A 157 -6.60 29.12 0.93
CA ALA A 157 -5.85 30.22 0.30
C ALA A 157 -6.70 31.50 0.22
N VAL A 158 -7.96 31.39 -0.20
CA VAL A 158 -8.93 32.51 -0.22
C VAL A 158 -9.09 33.11 1.17
N SER A 159 -9.34 32.25 2.20
CA SER A 159 -9.51 32.71 3.58
C SER A 159 -8.27 33.44 4.10
N LYS A 160 -7.07 32.96 3.72
CA LYS A 160 -5.82 33.61 4.12
C LYS A 160 -5.62 34.96 3.45
N ILE A 161 -5.93 35.07 2.16
CA ILE A 161 -5.86 36.36 1.43
C ILE A 161 -6.86 37.35 2.00
N LEU A 162 -8.09 36.90 2.32
CA LEU A 162 -9.11 37.76 2.93
C LEU A 162 -8.71 38.20 4.35
N ALA A 163 -8.09 37.33 5.14
CA ALA A 163 -7.54 37.70 6.43
C ALA A 163 -6.42 38.75 6.29
N TRP A 164 -5.53 38.63 5.29
CA TRP A 164 -4.55 39.69 5.03
C TRP A 164 -5.21 41.00 4.65
N LYS A 165 -6.27 40.98 3.81
CA LYS A 165 -7.00 42.18 3.43
C LYS A 165 -7.62 42.89 4.64
N ASN A 166 -8.19 42.14 5.58
CA ASN A 166 -8.90 42.68 6.74
C ASN A 166 -7.96 43.07 7.90
N ASP A 167 -7.00 42.17 8.24
CA ASP A 167 -6.25 42.25 9.48
C ASP A 167 -4.79 42.70 9.28
N PHE A 168 -4.24 42.51 8.06
CA PHE A 168 -2.83 42.76 7.73
C PHE A 168 -2.67 43.54 6.40
N PRO A 169 -3.11 44.81 6.31
CA PRO A 169 -3.16 45.57 5.03
C PRO A 169 -1.81 45.70 4.33
N GLU A 170 -0.71 45.78 5.08
CA GLU A 170 0.63 45.88 4.48
C GLU A 170 1.06 44.56 3.82
N THR A 171 0.73 43.44 4.41
CA THR A 171 0.95 42.10 3.80
C THR A 171 0.08 41.95 2.55
N TYR A 172 -1.15 42.40 2.59
CA TYR A 172 -2.05 42.36 1.42
C TYR A 172 -1.52 43.23 0.25
N LYS A 173 -1.03 44.43 0.51
CA LYS A 173 -0.37 45.29 -0.51
C LYS A 173 0.89 44.62 -1.08
N ALA A 174 1.70 43.99 -0.21
CA ALA A 174 2.88 43.24 -0.65
C ALA A 174 2.49 42.05 -1.52
N PHE A 175 1.40 41.34 -1.19
CA PHE A 175 0.80 40.29 -1.99
C PHE A 175 0.41 40.78 -3.37
N GLU A 176 -0.41 41.85 -3.48
CA GLU A 176 -0.85 42.42 -4.77
C GLU A 176 0.34 42.84 -5.63
N LYS A 177 1.36 43.45 -5.03
CA LYS A 177 2.60 43.80 -5.73
C LYS A 177 3.31 42.58 -6.33
N LYS A 178 3.33 41.44 -5.60
CA LYS A 178 3.99 40.21 -6.08
C LYS A 178 3.21 39.51 -7.19
N ILE A 179 1.90 39.50 -7.13
CA ILE A 179 1.04 38.88 -8.15
C ILE A 179 0.80 39.80 -9.37
N GLY A 180 1.11 41.10 -9.28
CA GLY A 180 0.97 42.07 -10.36
C GLY A 180 -0.47 42.35 -10.79
N GLN A 181 -1.46 42.08 -9.94
CA GLN A 181 -2.87 42.25 -10.18
C GLN A 181 -3.63 42.51 -8.87
N SER A 182 -4.94 42.83 -8.98
CA SER A 182 -5.81 42.94 -7.81
C SER A 182 -5.95 41.63 -7.07
N GLY A 183 -5.84 41.68 -5.75
CA GLY A 183 -6.08 40.51 -4.87
C GLY A 183 -7.51 39.97 -4.99
N GLU A 184 -8.50 40.84 -5.30
CA GLU A 184 -9.89 40.42 -5.52
C GLU A 184 -10.02 39.54 -6.77
N SER A 185 -9.39 39.94 -7.88
CA SER A 185 -9.35 39.16 -9.12
C SER A 185 -8.67 37.83 -8.91
N PHE A 186 -7.61 37.81 -8.11
CA PHE A 186 -6.89 36.57 -7.75
C PHE A 186 -7.77 35.64 -6.91
N VAL A 187 -8.52 36.17 -5.94
CA VAL A 187 -9.48 35.41 -5.12
C VAL A 187 -10.60 34.82 -5.97
N LEU A 188 -11.11 35.56 -6.97
CA LEU A 188 -12.11 34.99 -7.88
C LEU A 188 -11.56 33.80 -8.66
N ALA A 189 -10.35 33.90 -9.21
CA ALA A 189 -9.71 32.80 -9.91
C ALA A 189 -9.50 31.58 -9.01
N LEU A 190 -9.11 31.77 -7.73
CA LEU A 190 -9.03 30.68 -6.75
C LEU A 190 -10.38 30.02 -6.47
N LYS A 191 -11.47 30.83 -6.41
CA LYS A 191 -12.83 30.27 -6.25
C LYS A 191 -13.31 29.49 -7.47
N ASP A 192 -12.77 29.82 -8.65
CA ASP A 192 -12.97 29.05 -9.88
C ASP A 192 -11.97 27.88 -10.03
N TYR A 193 -11.26 27.52 -8.94
CA TYR A 193 -10.30 26.41 -8.86
C TYR A 193 -9.12 26.51 -9.84
N ASP A 194 -8.65 27.73 -10.14
CA ASP A 194 -7.45 27.94 -10.98
C ASP A 194 -6.18 27.45 -10.28
N GLN A 195 -5.71 26.26 -10.70
CA GLN A 195 -4.53 25.61 -10.16
C GLN A 195 -3.27 26.48 -10.29
N SER A 196 -3.11 27.19 -11.41
CA SER A 196 -1.92 28.03 -11.65
C SER A 196 -1.83 29.17 -10.64
N ARG A 197 -2.97 29.70 -10.24
CA ARG A 197 -3.06 30.75 -9.20
C ARG A 197 -2.78 30.17 -7.81
N TYR A 198 -3.27 28.99 -7.54
CA TYR A 198 -2.97 28.31 -6.28
C TYR A 198 -1.47 28.03 -6.14
N ASP A 199 -0.82 27.48 -7.16
CA ASP A 199 0.62 27.19 -7.17
C ASP A 199 1.46 28.46 -7.00
N LEU A 200 1.05 29.56 -7.67
CA LEU A 200 1.66 30.87 -7.48
C LEU A 200 1.53 31.35 -6.04
N PHE A 201 0.34 31.22 -5.45
CA PHE A 201 0.09 31.60 -4.05
C PHE A 201 1.00 30.84 -3.09
N VAL A 202 1.05 29.52 -3.21
CA VAL A 202 1.92 28.65 -2.39
C VAL A 202 3.38 29.07 -2.51
N LYS A 203 3.85 29.34 -3.74
CA LYS A 203 5.24 29.75 -4.02
C LYS A 203 5.62 31.07 -3.37
N ILE A 204 4.72 32.07 -3.38
CA ILE A 204 5.02 33.41 -2.85
C ILE A 204 4.75 33.53 -1.35
N TYR A 205 3.94 32.64 -0.77
CA TYR A 205 3.49 32.69 0.62
C TYR A 205 4.64 32.81 1.63
N PRO A 206 5.73 32.00 1.56
CA PRO A 206 6.83 32.11 2.52
C PRO A 206 7.46 33.51 2.55
N SER A 207 7.52 34.18 1.42
CA SER A 207 8.10 35.52 1.32
C SER A 207 7.21 36.63 1.91
N LEU A 208 5.96 36.31 2.22
CA LEU A 208 4.97 37.20 2.85
C LEU A 208 4.74 36.89 4.33
N THR A 209 5.28 35.77 4.79
CA THR A 209 5.02 35.22 6.14
C THR A 209 6.30 34.87 6.90
N SER A 210 7.38 35.63 6.68
CA SER A 210 8.67 35.42 7.36
C SER A 210 9.24 34.00 7.21
N GLY A 211 9.04 33.38 6.03
CA GLY A 211 9.58 32.04 5.71
C GLY A 211 8.66 30.89 6.07
N SER A 212 7.48 31.13 6.63
CA SER A 212 6.52 30.06 6.93
C SER A 212 5.93 29.48 5.64
N GLU A 213 5.90 28.16 5.50
CA GLU A 213 5.23 27.50 4.37
C GLU A 213 3.71 27.59 4.51
N PHE A 214 3.02 27.67 3.35
CA PHE A 214 1.56 27.63 3.35
C PHE A 214 1.07 26.22 3.63
N ASN A 215 0.31 26.08 4.72
CA ASN A 215 -0.36 24.84 5.04
C ASN A 215 -1.88 25.03 4.84
N PRO A 216 -2.43 24.60 3.70
CA PRO A 216 -3.86 24.74 3.39
C PRO A 216 -4.75 23.93 4.33
N LEU A 217 -4.14 23.04 5.08
CA LEU A 217 -4.82 22.04 5.90
C LEU A 217 -4.83 22.42 7.38
N ALA A 218 -4.20 23.55 7.73
CA ALA A 218 -4.29 24.09 9.08
C ALA A 218 -5.76 24.37 9.41
N GLY A 219 -6.37 23.49 10.22
CA GLY A 219 -7.78 23.59 10.60
C GLY A 219 -8.75 22.65 9.87
N SER A 220 -8.38 22.05 8.74
CA SER A 220 -9.25 21.09 8.02
C SER A 220 -9.39 19.76 8.77
N ASP A 221 -10.57 19.16 8.69
CA ASP A 221 -10.79 17.79 9.10
C ASP A 221 -10.33 16.81 8.02
N VAL A 222 -9.39 15.93 8.35
CA VAL A 222 -8.79 14.96 7.41
C VAL A 222 -9.85 14.10 6.74
N ILE A 223 -10.80 13.59 7.52
CA ILE A 223 -11.81 12.67 7.04
C ILE A 223 -12.71 13.36 6.00
N SER A 224 -13.14 14.58 6.30
CA SER A 224 -13.96 15.38 5.38
C SER A 224 -13.23 15.68 4.07
N VAL A 225 -11.91 15.93 4.10
CA VAL A 225 -11.11 16.12 2.90
C VAL A 225 -11.09 14.85 2.04
N TYR A 226 -10.83 13.69 2.64
CA TYR A 226 -10.85 12.40 1.92
C TYR A 226 -12.24 12.11 1.32
N GLU A 227 -13.32 12.38 2.05
CA GLU A 227 -14.69 12.21 1.53
C GLU A 227 -14.98 13.11 0.33
N SER A 228 -14.58 14.38 0.41
CA SER A 228 -14.74 15.33 -0.70
C SER A 228 -14.00 14.86 -1.95
N VAL A 229 -12.75 14.41 -1.78
CA VAL A 229 -11.96 13.86 -2.91
C VAL A 229 -12.61 12.61 -3.49
N ILE A 230 -13.17 11.72 -2.66
CA ILE A 230 -13.86 10.53 -3.15
C ILE A 230 -15.09 10.91 -3.99
N ASP A 231 -15.82 11.96 -3.61
CA ASP A 231 -16.97 12.44 -4.40
C ASP A 231 -16.55 12.95 -5.79
N GLU A 232 -15.45 13.68 -5.87
CA GLU A 232 -14.88 14.13 -7.15
C GLU A 232 -14.36 12.96 -8.00
N LEU A 233 -13.65 12.00 -7.36
CA LEU A 233 -13.09 10.82 -8.03
C LEU A 233 -14.14 9.94 -8.70
N LYS A 234 -15.38 9.93 -8.19
CA LYS A 234 -16.48 9.15 -8.79
C LYS A 234 -16.79 9.58 -10.21
N SER A 235 -16.76 10.89 -10.49
CA SER A 235 -16.99 11.42 -11.83
C SER A 235 -15.95 10.95 -12.85
N LEU A 236 -14.78 10.51 -12.36
CA LEU A 236 -13.65 9.99 -13.13
C LEU A 236 -13.56 8.46 -13.15
N GLY A 237 -14.59 7.78 -12.64
CA GLY A 237 -14.69 6.33 -12.66
C GLY A 237 -13.94 5.61 -11.55
N TYR A 238 -13.55 6.31 -10.48
CA TYR A 238 -13.03 5.68 -9.27
C TYR A 238 -14.17 5.34 -8.30
N ASN A 239 -14.04 4.22 -7.58
CA ASN A 239 -14.97 3.80 -6.55
C ASN A 239 -14.61 4.34 -5.16
N GLY A 240 -13.37 4.82 -4.99
CA GLY A 240 -12.87 5.33 -3.73
C GLY A 240 -11.35 5.39 -3.65
N ILE A 241 -10.84 5.33 -2.42
CA ILE A 241 -9.42 5.47 -2.09
C ILE A 241 -8.98 4.27 -1.24
N PHE A 242 -7.77 3.76 -1.49
CA PHE A 242 -7.09 2.78 -0.65
C PHE A 242 -5.81 3.39 -0.09
N VAL A 243 -5.81 3.65 1.23
CA VAL A 243 -4.67 4.22 1.95
C VAL A 243 -3.79 3.09 2.47
N VAL A 244 -2.49 3.16 2.22
CA VAL A 244 -1.48 2.29 2.83
C VAL A 244 -0.53 3.13 3.66
N TYR A 245 -0.47 2.87 4.95
CA TYR A 245 0.53 3.46 5.83
C TYR A 245 1.70 2.47 5.95
N ASP A 246 2.68 2.65 5.07
CA ASP A 246 3.89 1.81 5.09
C ASP A 246 4.76 2.16 6.31
N GLU A 247 5.42 1.15 6.86
CA GLU A 247 6.27 1.31 8.04
C GLU A 247 5.58 1.93 9.28
N PHE A 248 4.27 1.69 9.45
CA PHE A 248 3.55 2.16 10.64
C PHE A 248 4.19 1.71 11.96
N GLY A 249 4.86 0.55 11.95
CA GLY A 249 5.66 0.08 13.08
C GLY A 249 6.75 1.06 13.49
N LYS A 250 7.43 1.74 12.55
CA LYS A 250 8.43 2.76 12.86
C LYS A 250 7.81 4.01 13.49
N PHE A 251 6.61 4.39 13.03
CA PHE A 251 5.86 5.46 13.68
C PHE A 251 5.57 5.10 15.14
N LEU A 252 5.12 3.87 15.41
CA LEU A 252 4.87 3.41 16.78
C LEU A 252 6.17 3.40 17.62
N GLU A 253 7.29 2.94 17.08
CA GLU A 253 8.58 2.92 17.80
C GLU A 253 9.09 4.33 18.15
N GLY A 254 8.94 5.27 17.22
CA GLY A 254 9.48 6.62 17.41
C GLY A 254 8.53 7.61 18.09
N SER A 255 7.25 7.35 18.09
CA SER A 255 6.23 8.34 18.39
C SER A 255 5.13 7.88 19.34
N VAL A 256 5.05 6.59 19.69
CA VAL A 256 3.97 6.07 20.53
C VAL A 256 3.86 6.80 21.88
N ASP A 257 5.00 7.16 22.49
CA ASP A 257 5.07 7.95 23.72
C ASP A 257 4.70 9.43 23.52
N LYS A 258 4.99 9.95 22.32
CA LYS A 258 4.84 11.38 21.96
C LYS A 258 3.53 11.67 21.27
N SER A 259 2.81 10.64 20.79
CA SER A 259 1.52 10.79 20.13
C SER A 259 0.54 11.52 21.03
N SER A 260 -0.05 12.57 20.50
CA SER A 260 -1.10 13.28 21.19
C SER A 260 -2.37 12.43 21.25
N ALA A 261 -3.24 12.71 22.19
CA ALA A 261 -4.58 12.09 22.24
C ALA A 261 -5.36 12.36 20.92
N MET A 262 -5.06 13.50 20.26
CA MET A 262 -5.65 13.87 18.98
C MET A 262 -5.19 12.95 17.84
N ASP A 263 -3.89 12.59 17.80
CA ASP A 263 -3.35 11.69 16.77
C ASP A 263 -3.95 10.30 16.88
N ILE A 264 -4.02 9.77 18.10
CA ILE A 264 -4.60 8.44 18.38
C ILE A 264 -6.08 8.45 17.97
N LYS A 265 -6.80 9.50 18.36
CA LYS A 265 -8.21 9.66 18.00
C LYS A 265 -8.39 9.77 16.48
N LEU A 266 -7.54 10.50 15.78
CA LEU A 266 -7.62 10.62 14.32
C LEU A 266 -7.51 9.27 13.62
N ILE A 267 -6.53 8.42 14.02
CA ILE A 267 -6.39 7.07 13.46
C ILE A 267 -7.65 6.23 13.74
N GLN A 268 -8.18 6.33 14.96
CA GLN A 268 -9.38 5.65 15.37
C GLN A 268 -10.61 6.06 14.54
N ASP A 269 -10.83 7.38 14.41
CA ASP A 269 -11.97 7.95 13.67
C ASP A 269 -11.84 7.64 12.18
N PHE A 270 -10.62 7.67 11.62
CA PHE A 270 -10.35 7.32 10.23
C PHE A 270 -10.66 5.85 9.95
N ALA A 271 -10.24 4.93 10.83
CA ALA A 271 -10.55 3.51 10.72
C ALA A 271 -12.08 3.24 10.79
N GLU A 272 -12.76 3.89 11.72
CA GLU A 272 -14.22 3.79 11.85
C GLU A 272 -14.91 4.32 10.59
N LYS A 273 -14.42 5.42 10.02
CA LYS A 273 -14.92 5.95 8.76
C LYS A 273 -14.72 4.98 7.61
N CYS A 274 -13.55 4.36 7.50
CA CYS A 274 -13.29 3.33 6.51
C CYS A 274 -14.32 2.19 6.58
N ASN A 275 -14.55 1.66 7.77
CA ASN A 275 -15.46 0.54 8.01
C ASN A 275 -16.95 0.89 7.73
N ARG A 276 -17.29 2.19 7.77
CA ARG A 276 -18.65 2.70 7.50
C ARG A 276 -18.79 3.40 6.14
N SER A 277 -17.78 3.36 5.30
CA SER A 277 -17.72 4.21 4.09
C SER A 277 -18.71 3.77 2.97
N GLY A 278 -19.23 2.57 2.98
CA GLY A 278 -20.29 2.12 2.05
C GLY A 278 -19.91 2.31 0.59
N LEU A 279 -20.71 3.07 -0.15
CA LEU A 279 -20.50 3.38 -1.57
C LEU A 279 -19.34 4.34 -1.83
N LYS A 280 -18.96 5.14 -0.84
CA LYS A 280 -17.78 6.05 -0.91
C LYS A 280 -16.57 5.31 -0.34
N GLN A 281 -16.09 4.30 -1.05
CA GLN A 281 -15.11 3.38 -0.52
C GLN A 281 -13.84 4.10 -0.04
N LEU A 282 -13.62 4.06 1.26
CA LEU A 282 -12.38 4.48 1.90
C LEU A 282 -11.80 3.29 2.65
N HIS A 283 -10.59 2.92 2.33
CA HIS A 283 -9.88 1.81 2.95
C HIS A 283 -8.58 2.31 3.57
N ILE A 284 -8.16 1.68 4.67
CA ILE A 284 -6.84 1.91 5.26
C ILE A 284 -6.17 0.60 5.64
N MET A 285 -4.90 0.47 5.30
CA MET A 285 -4.04 -0.62 5.73
C MET A 285 -2.78 -0.09 6.39
N LEU A 286 -2.58 -0.45 7.64
CA LEU A 286 -1.36 -0.18 8.39
C LEU A 286 -0.42 -1.36 8.23
N ILE A 287 0.86 -1.12 7.90
CA ILE A 287 1.87 -2.17 7.78
C ILE A 287 2.81 -2.09 8.96
N SER A 288 2.92 -3.20 9.70
CA SER A 288 3.79 -3.29 10.86
C SER A 288 4.55 -4.61 10.90
N HIS A 289 5.63 -4.65 11.70
CA HIS A 289 6.39 -5.89 11.93
C HIS A 289 5.84 -6.72 13.08
N LYS A 290 5.15 -6.05 14.01
CA LYS A 290 4.54 -6.65 15.20
C LYS A 290 3.14 -6.09 15.37
N SER A 291 2.31 -6.73 16.21
CA SER A 291 1.02 -6.17 16.58
C SER A 291 1.18 -4.88 17.40
N ILE A 292 0.16 -4.02 17.42
CA ILE A 292 0.18 -2.75 18.17
C ILE A 292 0.48 -3.01 19.65
N GLU A 293 -0.07 -4.08 20.23
CA GLU A 293 0.09 -4.47 21.62
C GLU A 293 1.56 -4.61 22.02
N ASN A 294 2.41 -5.07 21.10
CA ASN A 294 3.85 -5.23 21.35
C ASN A 294 4.61 -3.90 21.46
N TYR A 295 4.06 -2.82 20.94
CA TYR A 295 4.67 -1.48 21.01
C TYR A 295 4.22 -0.69 22.25
N ILE A 296 3.00 -0.94 22.73
CA ILE A 296 2.37 -0.13 23.77
C ILE A 296 2.59 -0.66 25.21
N GLY A 297 3.21 -1.82 25.36
CA GLY A 297 3.33 -2.51 26.66
C GLY A 297 4.09 -1.74 27.75
N LYS A 298 4.84 -0.68 27.37
CA LYS A 298 5.60 0.17 28.31
C LYS A 298 4.94 1.53 28.59
N LEU A 299 3.78 1.79 27.99
CA LEU A 299 3.07 3.06 28.15
C LEU A 299 2.24 3.13 29.44
N ASP A 300 1.86 4.34 29.81
CA ASP A 300 0.86 4.52 30.86
C ASP A 300 -0.49 3.91 30.48
N LYS A 301 -1.29 3.55 31.49
CA LYS A 301 -2.55 2.84 31.29
C LYS A 301 -3.51 3.55 30.34
N ASN A 302 -3.61 4.88 30.40
CA ASN A 302 -4.54 5.65 29.58
C ASN A 302 -4.16 5.57 28.11
N LYS A 303 -2.86 5.65 27.79
CA LYS A 303 -2.35 5.49 26.42
C LYS A 303 -2.51 4.04 25.93
N VAL A 304 -2.26 3.05 26.78
CA VAL A 304 -2.51 1.64 26.45
C VAL A 304 -3.97 1.43 26.07
N ASP A 305 -4.91 1.94 26.86
CA ASP A 305 -6.33 1.78 26.58
C ASP A 305 -6.75 2.51 25.29
N ALA A 306 -6.20 3.70 25.04
CA ALA A 306 -6.44 4.43 23.80
C ALA A 306 -5.93 3.68 22.55
N TRP A 307 -4.72 3.11 22.61
CA TRP A 307 -4.17 2.32 21.50
C TRP A 307 -4.88 0.98 21.31
N LYS A 308 -5.34 0.33 22.36
CA LYS A 308 -6.23 -0.84 22.26
C LYS A 308 -7.54 -0.50 21.58
N ALA A 309 -8.11 0.68 21.86
CA ALA A 309 -9.31 1.14 21.18
C ALA A 309 -9.07 1.38 19.68
N VAL A 310 -7.87 1.81 19.27
CA VAL A 310 -7.44 1.84 17.85
C VAL A 310 -7.38 0.42 17.29
N SER A 311 -6.59 -0.48 17.93
CA SER A 311 -6.38 -1.86 17.46
C SER A 311 -7.71 -2.59 17.19
N ASN A 312 -8.70 -2.42 18.08
CA ASN A 312 -10.02 -3.05 17.97
C ASN A 312 -10.85 -2.61 16.74
N ARG A 313 -10.46 -1.53 16.06
CA ARG A 313 -11.15 -1.05 14.85
C ARG A 313 -10.54 -1.58 13.56
N PHE A 314 -9.41 -2.25 13.68
CA PHE A 314 -8.69 -2.81 12.55
C PHE A 314 -8.78 -4.33 12.55
N LYS A 315 -9.07 -4.89 11.39
CA LYS A 315 -8.93 -6.32 11.16
C LYS A 315 -7.45 -6.68 11.07
N SER A 316 -6.98 -7.54 11.97
CA SER A 316 -5.59 -8.00 11.96
C SER A 316 -5.41 -9.09 10.91
N ILE A 317 -4.39 -8.92 10.07
CA ILE A 317 -3.94 -9.89 9.07
C ILE A 317 -2.47 -10.18 9.35
N SER A 318 -2.09 -11.46 9.36
CA SER A 318 -0.71 -11.87 9.56
C SER A 318 -0.19 -12.63 8.34
N ILE A 319 0.98 -12.23 7.83
CA ILE A 319 1.69 -13.01 6.82
C ILE A 319 2.59 -14.00 7.56
N ASN A 320 2.13 -15.25 7.59
CA ASN A 320 2.90 -16.38 8.09
C ASN A 320 3.06 -17.34 6.91
N ASN A 321 4.17 -17.24 6.20
CA ASN A 321 4.52 -18.29 5.24
C ASN A 321 4.98 -19.49 6.04
N ASP A 322 4.36 -20.63 5.85
CA ASP A 322 4.86 -21.88 6.36
C ASP A 322 6.08 -22.37 5.54
N GLU A 323 6.75 -23.40 6.00
CA GLU A 323 7.94 -23.92 5.34
C GLU A 323 7.63 -24.41 3.92
N SER A 324 6.47 -25.03 3.71
CA SER A 324 6.05 -25.54 2.42
C SER A 324 5.86 -24.40 1.39
N GLU A 325 5.30 -23.27 1.79
CA GLU A 325 5.17 -22.08 0.94
C GLU A 325 6.52 -21.47 0.54
N ILE A 326 7.51 -21.53 1.45
CA ILE A 326 8.88 -21.08 1.14
C ILE A 326 9.49 -21.96 0.06
N TYR A 327 9.32 -23.25 0.16
CA TYR A 327 9.82 -24.19 -0.85
C TYR A 327 9.13 -24.04 -2.19
N ASP A 328 7.82 -23.81 -2.22
CA ASP A 328 7.08 -23.51 -3.43
C ASP A 328 7.55 -22.22 -4.11
N MET A 329 7.85 -21.18 -3.33
CA MET A 329 8.44 -19.95 -3.87
C MET A 329 9.83 -20.22 -4.46
N VAL A 330 10.68 -20.96 -3.76
CA VAL A 330 12.02 -21.35 -4.27
C VAL A 330 11.90 -22.11 -5.57
N ALA A 331 11.01 -23.10 -5.63
CA ALA A 331 10.78 -23.91 -6.84
C ALA A 331 10.30 -23.05 -8.02
N THR A 332 9.47 -22.04 -7.74
CA THR A 332 8.95 -21.11 -8.76
C THR A 332 10.03 -20.16 -9.28
N VAL A 333 10.96 -19.74 -8.42
CA VAL A 333 12.07 -18.84 -8.81
C VAL A 333 13.09 -19.53 -9.72
N LEU A 334 13.17 -20.84 -9.65
CA LEU A 334 14.09 -21.64 -10.46
C LEU A 334 13.46 -21.98 -11.81
N ASN A 335 13.72 -21.15 -12.83
CA ASN A 335 13.32 -21.43 -14.19
C ASN A 335 14.18 -22.55 -14.76
N ARG A 336 13.54 -23.65 -15.23
CA ARG A 336 14.20 -24.85 -15.75
C ARG A 336 13.79 -25.13 -17.20
N ASP A 337 14.76 -25.42 -18.04
CA ASP A 337 14.47 -26.09 -19.29
C ASP A 337 14.03 -27.55 -18.98
N LYS A 338 12.71 -27.81 -19.06
CA LYS A 338 12.12 -29.10 -18.69
C LYS A 338 12.82 -30.28 -19.34
N LYS A 339 13.06 -30.21 -20.66
CA LYS A 339 13.68 -31.32 -21.42
C LYS A 339 15.13 -31.58 -21.03
N LEU A 340 15.89 -30.49 -20.83
CA LEU A 340 17.29 -30.61 -20.44
C LEU A 340 17.41 -31.05 -18.98
N PHE A 341 16.48 -30.63 -18.13
CA PHE A 341 16.47 -31.00 -16.71
C PHE A 341 16.08 -32.48 -16.54
N GLU A 342 15.03 -32.98 -17.20
CA GLU A 342 14.66 -34.40 -17.20
C GLU A 342 15.83 -35.26 -17.62
N LYS A 343 16.48 -34.95 -18.76
CA LYS A 343 17.67 -35.65 -19.21
C LYS A 343 18.83 -35.61 -18.20
N TYR A 344 18.97 -34.50 -17.48
CA TYR A 344 19.98 -34.35 -16.45
C TYR A 344 19.67 -35.27 -15.24
N VAL A 345 18.42 -35.31 -14.81
CA VAL A 345 17.96 -36.18 -13.72
C VAL A 345 18.20 -37.67 -14.05
N ASP A 346 17.84 -38.08 -15.28
CA ASP A 346 18.08 -39.46 -15.75
C ASP A 346 19.55 -39.83 -15.76
N GLN A 347 20.42 -38.91 -16.18
CA GLN A 347 21.88 -39.12 -16.18
C GLN A 347 22.51 -39.16 -14.79
N HIS A 348 21.84 -38.66 -13.76
CA HIS A 348 22.33 -38.54 -12.39
C HIS A 348 21.37 -39.19 -11.39
N SER A 349 20.61 -40.21 -11.80
CA SER A 349 19.55 -40.83 -10.99
C SER A 349 20.04 -41.30 -9.62
N GLU A 350 21.23 -41.90 -9.53
CA GLU A 350 21.82 -42.32 -8.24
C GLU A 350 22.01 -41.16 -7.25
N GLN A 351 22.37 -39.95 -7.76
CA GLN A 351 22.54 -38.76 -6.91
C GLN A 351 21.18 -38.25 -6.42
N PHE A 352 20.16 -38.27 -7.26
CA PHE A 352 18.80 -37.85 -6.87
C PHE A 352 18.17 -38.84 -5.91
N ASP A 353 18.41 -40.17 -6.09
CA ASP A 353 17.97 -41.18 -5.14
C ASP A 353 18.66 -41.04 -3.77
N ALA A 354 19.95 -40.69 -3.77
CA ALA A 354 20.65 -40.38 -2.54
C ALA A 354 20.10 -39.12 -1.85
N LEU A 355 19.80 -38.05 -2.62
CA LEU A 355 19.20 -36.83 -2.11
C LEU A 355 17.82 -37.09 -1.48
N LYS A 356 16.96 -37.85 -2.14
CA LYS A 356 15.67 -38.29 -1.61
C LYS A 356 15.80 -38.97 -0.25
N LYS A 357 16.69 -39.96 -0.14
CA LYS A 357 16.96 -40.69 1.12
C LYS A 357 17.47 -39.79 2.24
N VAL A 358 18.21 -38.72 1.92
CA VAL A 358 18.66 -37.75 2.92
C VAL A 358 17.47 -36.94 3.43
N ILE A 359 16.62 -36.44 2.54
CA ILE A 359 15.43 -35.65 2.88
C ILE A 359 14.44 -36.47 3.71
N GLU A 360 14.19 -37.75 3.34
CA GLU A 360 13.32 -38.68 4.08
C GLU A 360 13.80 -38.96 5.50
N ARG A 361 15.11 -38.93 5.74
CA ARG A 361 15.70 -39.19 7.06
C ARG A 361 15.79 -37.97 7.96
N ASP A 362 15.68 -36.78 7.40
CA ASP A 362 15.84 -35.56 8.16
C ASP A 362 14.48 -35.13 8.71
N HIS A 363 14.33 -35.26 10.03
CA HIS A 363 13.13 -34.86 10.77
C HIS A 363 12.80 -33.36 10.68
N SER A 364 13.69 -32.54 10.13
CA SER A 364 13.42 -31.10 9.88
C SER A 364 12.36 -30.89 8.79
N PHE A 365 12.11 -31.90 7.95
CA PHE A 365 11.12 -31.87 6.86
C PHE A 365 9.77 -32.50 7.23
N THR A 366 9.42 -32.55 8.51
CA THR A 366 8.16 -33.15 9.01
C THR A 366 6.88 -32.56 8.41
N ALA A 367 6.97 -31.36 7.80
CA ALA A 367 5.87 -30.73 7.08
C ALA A 367 5.64 -31.33 5.68
N LEU A 368 6.56 -32.15 5.17
CA LEU A 368 6.42 -32.84 3.89
C LEU A 368 5.85 -34.23 4.14
N ASN A 369 4.65 -34.51 3.61
CA ASN A 369 4.13 -35.87 3.56
C ASN A 369 5.01 -36.70 2.62
N ASP A 370 5.14 -38.01 2.87
CA ASP A 370 6.01 -38.92 2.11
C ASP A 370 5.84 -38.85 0.58
N GLU A 371 4.62 -38.54 0.10
CA GLU A 371 4.32 -38.38 -1.32
C GLU A 371 4.95 -37.11 -1.94
N ASN A 372 5.33 -36.12 -1.14
CA ASN A 372 5.86 -34.84 -1.60
C ASN A 372 7.39 -34.74 -1.59
N VAL A 373 8.08 -35.66 -0.92
CA VAL A 373 9.55 -35.61 -0.77
C VAL A 373 10.27 -35.76 -2.10
N GLU A 374 9.77 -36.60 -2.98
CA GLU A 374 10.36 -36.82 -4.31
C GLU A 374 10.21 -35.57 -5.18
N ASP A 375 8.99 -34.99 -5.23
CA ASP A 375 8.69 -33.78 -5.97
C ASP A 375 9.49 -32.61 -5.42
N PHE A 376 9.60 -32.51 -4.10
CA PHE A 376 10.38 -31.50 -3.41
C PHE A 376 11.86 -31.50 -3.80
N ALA A 377 12.52 -32.68 -3.74
CA ALA A 377 13.92 -32.84 -4.10
C ALA A 377 14.21 -32.38 -5.53
N LEU A 378 13.30 -32.69 -6.46
CA LEU A 378 13.41 -32.29 -7.86
C LEU A 378 13.09 -30.79 -8.06
N ARG A 379 12.08 -30.27 -7.38
CA ARG A 379 11.61 -28.89 -7.56
C ARG A 379 12.53 -27.84 -6.96
N CYS A 380 13.25 -28.14 -5.90
CA CYS A 380 14.17 -27.21 -5.23
C CYS A 380 15.62 -27.34 -5.69
N TYR A 381 15.99 -28.42 -6.42
CA TYR A 381 17.35 -28.60 -6.93
C TYR A 381 17.79 -27.40 -7.82
N PRO A 382 19.00 -26.85 -7.70
CA PRO A 382 20.17 -27.36 -6.98
C PRO A 382 20.31 -26.84 -5.54
N LEU A 383 19.30 -26.19 -5.01
CA LEU A 383 19.33 -25.74 -3.63
C LEU A 383 19.13 -26.97 -2.74
N HIS A 384 20.08 -27.19 -1.87
CA HIS A 384 19.97 -28.24 -0.84
C HIS A 384 19.13 -27.67 0.31
N PRO A 385 18.14 -28.40 0.80
CA PRO A 385 17.38 -28.01 1.98
C PRO A 385 18.26 -27.81 3.20
#